data_61370835f8c3e575a3ea42dc1e1b5e4b
#
_entry.id   61370835f8c3e575a3ea42dc1e1b5e4b
#
_cell.length_a   1.000
_cell.length_b   1.000
_cell.length_c   1.000
_cell.angle_alpha   90.00
_cell.angle_beta   90.00
_cell.angle_gamma   90.00
#
_symmetry.space_group_name_H-M   'P 1'
#
loop_
_entity.id
_entity.type
_entity.pdbx_description
1 polymer ?
#
loop_
_entity_poly.entity_id
_entity_poly.type
_entity_poly.pdbx_seq_one_letter_code
_entity_poly.pdbx_strand_id
1 'polypeptide(L)' 'MIGLAKGVLMGRQGITEEQAQTEILERAKRDGITAGAAAQQTIDSLTGLE' A
#
# COMPACT_ATOMS: atom_id res chain seq x y z
N MET A 1 2.15 -8.83 -4.92
CA MET A 1 2.63 -7.71 -4.07
C MET A 1 1.54 -6.69 -3.78
N ILE A 2 0.89 -6.15 -4.80
CA ILE A 2 -0.19 -5.18 -4.60
C ILE A 2 -1.35 -5.77 -3.80
N GLY A 3 -1.73 -7.02 -4.11
CA GLY A 3 -2.80 -7.67 -3.37
C GLY A 3 -2.49 -7.83 -1.89
N LEU A 4 -1.23 -8.12 -1.55
CA LEU A 4 -0.81 -8.24 -0.16
C LEU A 4 -0.87 -6.88 0.54
N ALA A 5 -0.41 -5.83 -0.13
CA ALA A 5 -0.46 -4.48 0.43
C ALA A 5 -1.89 -4.04 0.68
N LYS A 6 -2.80 -4.31 -0.26
CA LYS A 6 -4.21 -3.99 -0.07
C LYS A 6 -4.79 -4.74 1.13
N GLY A 7 -4.45 -6.03 1.26
CA GLY A 7 -4.92 -6.82 2.39
C GLY A 7 -4.43 -6.27 3.72
N VAL A 8 -3.17 -5.87 3.78
CA VAL A 8 -2.59 -5.28 5.00
C VAL A 8 -3.28 -3.96 5.34
N LEU A 9 -3.49 -3.10 4.35
CA LEU A 9 -4.18 -1.83 4.56
C LEU A 9 -5.61 -2.03 5.05
N MET A 10 -6.34 -2.95 4.41
CA MET A 10 -7.72 -3.22 4.81
C MET A 10 -7.79 -3.74 6.24
N GLY A 11 -6.89 -4.64 6.62
CA GLY A 11 -6.88 -5.21 7.95
C GLY A 11 -6.46 -4.23 9.03
N ARG A 12 -5.51 -3.35 8.71
CA ARG A 12 -4.96 -2.42 9.70
C ARG A 12 -5.77 -1.14 9.84
N GLN A 13 -6.28 -0.62 8.72
CA GLN A 13 -6.94 0.68 8.71
C GLN A 13 -8.45 0.58 8.59
N GLY A 14 -8.98 -0.62 8.36
CA GLY A 14 -10.42 -0.81 8.21
C GLY A 14 -10.99 -0.12 6.99
N ILE A 15 -10.18 0.05 5.95
CA ILE A 15 -10.62 0.70 4.71
C ILE A 15 -11.04 -0.34 3.68
N THR A 16 -11.72 0.10 2.64
CA THR A 16 -12.18 -0.78 1.56
C THR A 16 -11.02 -1.12 0.62
N GLU A 17 -11.21 -2.17 -0.20
CA GLU A 17 -10.23 -2.54 -1.21
C GLU A 17 -9.95 -1.38 -2.17
N GLU A 18 -11.00 -0.68 -2.59
CA GLU A 18 -10.86 0.44 -3.49
C GLU A 18 -10.03 1.57 -2.87
N GLN A 19 -10.29 1.87 -1.61
CA GLN A 19 -9.51 2.88 -0.89
C GLN A 19 -8.06 2.46 -0.73
N ALA A 20 -7.81 1.19 -0.45
CA ALA A 20 -6.45 0.67 -0.31
C ALA A 20 -5.69 0.81 -1.62
N GLN A 21 -6.33 0.47 -2.73
CA GLN A 21 -5.71 0.60 -4.03
C GLN A 21 -5.39 2.06 -4.35
N THR A 22 -6.31 2.96 -4.04
CA THR A 22 -6.10 4.39 -4.26
C THR A 22 -4.89 4.90 -3.48
N GLU A 23 -4.75 4.50 -2.23
CA GLU A 23 -3.61 4.92 -1.42
C GLU A 23 -2.29 4.46 -2.01
N ILE A 24 -2.24 3.22 -2.49
CA ILE A 24 -1.02 2.69 -3.12
C ILE A 24 -0.67 3.48 -4.37
N LEU A 25 -1.67 3.76 -5.21
CA LEU A 25 -1.45 4.50 -6.45
C LEU A 25 -1.04 5.95 -6.18
N GLU A 26 -1.62 6.58 -5.19
CA GLU A 26 -1.25 7.94 -4.84
C GLU A 26 0.17 8.02 -4.30
N ARG A 27 0.59 7.03 -3.52
CA ARG A 27 1.96 6.96 -3.05
C ARG A 27 2.93 6.80 -4.22
N ALA A 28 2.57 5.95 -5.18
CA ALA A 28 3.40 5.74 -6.38
C ALA A 28 3.58 7.05 -7.15
N LYS A 29 2.52 7.80 -7.34
CA LYS A 29 2.57 9.06 -8.05
C LYS A 29 3.37 10.11 -7.28
N ARG A 30 3.14 10.21 -5.98
CA ARG A 30 3.82 11.20 -5.15
C ARG A 30 5.33 10.98 -5.13
N ASP A 31 5.74 9.72 -5.02
CA ASP A 31 7.15 9.38 -4.89
C ASP A 31 7.83 9.09 -6.23
N GLY A 32 7.08 9.10 -7.33
CA GLY A 32 7.63 8.81 -8.65
C GLY A 32 8.12 7.38 -8.80
N ILE A 33 7.44 6.44 -8.17
CA ILE A 33 7.82 5.02 -8.18
C ILE A 33 6.69 4.18 -8.78
N THR A 34 6.98 2.90 -9.03
CA THR A 34 5.97 1.98 -9.55
C THR A 34 4.96 1.62 -8.45
N ALA A 35 3.77 1.14 -8.89
CA ALA A 35 2.77 0.67 -7.95
C ALA A 35 3.29 -0.51 -7.10
N GLY A 36 4.11 -1.38 -7.70
CA GLY A 36 4.72 -2.49 -6.96
C GLY A 36 5.67 -1.99 -5.86
N ALA A 37 6.49 -1.00 -6.17
CA ALA A 37 7.40 -0.41 -5.18
C ALA A 37 6.62 0.30 -4.08
N ALA A 38 5.55 1.01 -4.45
CA ALA A 38 4.69 1.68 -3.47
C ALA A 38 4.03 0.65 -2.54
N ALA A 39 3.58 -0.47 -3.10
CA ALA A 39 2.99 -1.55 -2.32
C ALA A 39 3.99 -2.12 -1.32
N GLN A 40 5.24 -2.33 -1.76
CA GLN A 40 6.28 -2.84 -0.87
C GLN A 40 6.55 -1.86 0.28
N GLN A 41 6.66 -0.57 -0.02
CA GLN A 41 6.85 0.44 1.01
C GLN A 41 5.69 0.46 2.01
N THR A 42 4.47 0.29 1.51
CA THR A 42 3.29 0.25 2.37
C THR A 42 3.36 -0.92 3.33
N ILE A 43 3.72 -2.10 2.83
CA ILE A 43 3.86 -3.29 3.67
C ILE A 43 4.92 -3.08 4.74
N ASP A 44 6.08 -2.59 4.34
CA ASP A 44 7.19 -2.37 5.27
C ASP A 44 6.82 -1.38 6.36
N SER A 45 6.12 -0.32 5.99
CA SER A 45 5.69 0.71 6.93
C SER A 45 4.70 0.16 7.95
N LEU A 46 3.72 -0.63 7.49
CA LEU A 46 2.65 -1.12 8.34
C LEU A 46 3.07 -2.31 9.19
N THR A 47 4.05 -3.09 8.74
CA THR A 47 4.52 -4.25 9.50
C THR A 47 5.70 -3.91 10.41
N GLY A 48 6.25 -2.72 10.29
CA GLY A 48 7.38 -2.29 11.09
C GLY A 48 8.71 -2.86 10.62
N LEU A 49 8.76 -3.42 9.43
CA LEU A 49 10.00 -3.92 8.84
C LEU A 49 10.73 -2.76 8.17
N GLU A 50 11.99 -2.68 8.40
CA GLU A 50 12.83 -1.60 7.88
C GLU A 50 13.60 -2.01 6.66
#